data_8121054475a8f7059e5cd303f456f774
#
_entry.id   8121054475a8f7059e5cd303f456f774
#
_cell.length_a   1.000
_cell.length_b   1.000
_cell.length_c   1.000
_cell.angle_alpha   90.00
_cell.angle_beta   90.00
_cell.angle_gamma   90.00
#
_symmetry.space_group_name_H-M   'P 1'
#
loop_
_entity.id
_entity.type
_entity.pdbx_description
1 polymer ?
#
loop_
_entity_poly.entity_id
_entity_poly.type
_entity_poly.pdbx_seq_one_letter_code
_entity_poly.pdbx_strand_id
1 'polypeptide(L)'
;MRKTVPLLLAASLCGCVAVAPKPDPGDQRVNPIPISLALEEIVTTGIRQRLEDPASARFETVLAGERILNGHREIVVCGHVSVKKSSGDHGTDEPFAAKIYPDAGSSFELVAMGDQSPNASLLIGDTCRAAGLAILDSKLKASL
;
A
#
# COMPACT_ATOMS: atom_id res chain seq x y z
N MET A 1 -71.02 41.60 14.48
CA MET A 1 -70.00 40.79 15.18
C MET A 1 -69.45 39.84 14.13
N ARG A 2 -68.34 40.18 13.51
CA ARG A 2 -67.63 39.35 12.53
C ARG A 2 -66.36 38.87 13.19
N LYS A 3 -66.30 37.58 13.47
CA LYS A 3 -65.08 36.93 13.96
C LYS A 3 -64.23 36.55 12.76
N THR A 4 -63.15 37.25 12.58
CA THR A 4 -62.13 36.90 11.61
C THR A 4 -61.18 35.89 12.25
N VAL A 5 -61.12 34.72 11.66
CA VAL A 5 -60.18 33.63 12.00
C VAL A 5 -58.88 33.85 11.18
N PRO A 6 -57.75 34.04 11.80
CA PRO A 6 -56.50 34.06 11.04
C PRO A 6 -56.07 32.64 10.67
N LEU A 7 -55.94 32.41 9.38
CA LEU A 7 -55.42 31.20 8.83
C LEU A 7 -53.86 31.20 8.95
N LEU A 8 -53.34 30.40 9.86
CA LEU A 8 -51.93 30.20 10.00
C LEU A 8 -51.43 29.22 8.92
N LEU A 9 -50.79 29.76 7.89
CA LEU A 9 -50.02 28.96 6.94
C LEU A 9 -48.74 28.52 7.59
N ALA A 10 -48.65 27.25 7.98
CA ALA A 10 -47.41 26.61 8.35
C ALA A 10 -46.64 26.25 7.09
N ALA A 11 -45.62 27.05 6.74
CA ALA A 11 -44.67 26.71 5.68
C ALA A 11 -43.70 25.66 6.21
N SER A 12 -43.93 24.41 5.85
CA SER A 12 -42.97 23.33 6.07
C SER A 12 -41.77 23.51 5.13
N LEU A 13 -40.71 24.10 5.63
CA LEU A 13 -39.40 24.09 4.98
C LEU A 13 -38.83 22.68 5.09
N CYS A 14 -39.10 21.82 4.10
CA CYS A 14 -38.29 20.62 3.88
C CYS A 14 -36.89 21.04 3.48
N GLY A 15 -36.03 21.25 4.46
CA GLY A 15 -34.62 21.39 4.24
C GLY A 15 -34.05 20.06 3.75
N CYS A 16 -33.88 19.91 2.43
CA CYS A 16 -33.06 18.88 1.88
C CYS A 16 -31.62 19.18 2.35
N VAL A 17 -31.22 18.55 3.45
CA VAL A 17 -29.81 18.49 3.82
C VAL A 17 -29.17 17.61 2.76
N ALA A 18 -28.49 18.21 1.79
CA ALA A 18 -27.60 17.49 0.91
C ALA A 18 -26.46 16.96 1.76
N VAL A 19 -26.58 15.70 2.17
CA VAL A 19 -25.47 14.98 2.78
C VAL A 19 -24.42 14.85 1.69
N ALA A 20 -23.34 15.62 1.81
CA ALA A 20 -22.18 15.45 0.95
C ALA A 20 -21.77 13.97 0.99
N PRO A 21 -21.59 13.31 -0.17
CA PRO A 21 -21.18 11.92 -0.18
C PRO A 21 -19.86 11.83 0.60
N LYS A 22 -19.87 11.02 1.66
CA LYS A 22 -18.67 10.70 2.42
C LYS A 22 -17.69 10.12 1.43
N PRO A 23 -16.45 10.64 1.32
CA PRO A 23 -15.48 10.04 0.44
C PRO A 23 -15.36 8.57 0.83
N ASP A 24 -15.65 7.71 -0.11
CA ASP A 24 -15.58 6.26 0.07
C ASP A 24 -14.15 5.92 0.47
N PRO A 25 -13.90 5.26 1.62
CA PRO A 25 -12.56 4.86 2.00
C PRO A 25 -11.89 3.94 0.95
N GLY A 26 -12.67 3.44 -0.03
CA GLY A 26 -12.17 2.71 -1.19
C GLY A 26 -11.57 3.56 -2.30
N ASP A 27 -11.69 4.88 -2.26
CA ASP A 27 -11.15 5.75 -3.32
C ASP A 27 -9.71 6.21 -3.07
N GLN A 28 -9.01 5.53 -2.17
CA GLN A 28 -7.55 5.62 -2.06
C GLN A 28 -6.91 4.79 -3.17
N ARG A 29 -7.24 5.11 -4.43
CA ARG A 29 -6.67 4.42 -5.58
C ARG A 29 -5.17 4.60 -5.57
N VAL A 30 -4.48 3.50 -5.43
CA VAL A 30 -3.05 3.46 -5.68
C VAL A 30 -2.86 3.42 -7.19
N ASN A 31 -2.16 4.42 -7.71
CA ASN A 31 -1.80 4.45 -9.11
C ASN A 31 -0.48 3.68 -9.29
N PRO A 32 -0.46 2.63 -10.11
CA PRO A 32 0.81 1.99 -10.46
C PRO A 32 1.78 3.00 -11.05
N ILE A 33 3.01 3.00 -10.55
CA ILE A 33 4.08 3.85 -11.06
C ILE A 33 5.26 2.99 -11.54
N PRO A 34 5.99 3.44 -12.54
CA PRO A 34 7.22 2.76 -12.96
C PRO A 34 8.27 2.88 -11.85
N ILE A 35 9.08 1.83 -11.70
CA ILE A 35 10.24 1.88 -10.82
C ILE A 35 11.33 2.72 -11.48
N SER A 36 11.56 3.92 -10.94
CA SER A 36 12.70 4.74 -11.33
C SER A 36 13.98 4.23 -10.67
N LEU A 37 15.13 4.56 -11.25
CA LEU A 37 16.43 4.18 -10.65
C LEU A 37 16.58 4.70 -9.23
N ALA A 38 16.11 5.91 -8.95
CA ALA A 38 16.14 6.48 -7.60
C ALA A 38 15.27 5.68 -6.62
N LEU A 39 14.08 5.28 -7.04
CA LEU A 39 13.18 4.47 -6.21
C LEU A 39 13.77 3.07 -5.98
N GLU A 40 14.32 2.46 -7.02
CA GLU A 40 14.99 1.17 -6.92
C GLU A 40 16.17 1.22 -5.95
N GLU A 41 16.98 2.26 -6.01
CA GLU A 41 18.12 2.44 -5.08
C GLU A 41 17.65 2.56 -3.63
N ILE A 42 16.63 3.35 -3.35
CA ILE A 42 16.06 3.50 -1.99
C ILE A 42 15.59 2.15 -1.45
N VAL A 43 14.82 1.42 -2.26
CA VAL A 43 14.23 0.13 -1.87
C VAL A 43 15.31 -0.92 -1.67
N THR A 44 16.20 -1.09 -2.64
CA THR A 44 17.24 -2.12 -2.58
C THR A 44 18.23 -1.85 -1.44
N THR A 45 18.59 -0.60 -1.21
CA THR A 45 19.44 -0.21 -0.09
C THR A 45 18.75 -0.49 1.25
N GLY A 46 17.48 -0.08 1.38
CA GLY A 46 16.72 -0.30 2.60
C GLY A 46 16.52 -1.79 2.94
N ILE A 47 16.26 -2.61 1.94
CA ILE A 47 16.15 -4.07 2.12
C ILE A 47 17.51 -4.69 2.45
N ARG A 48 18.57 -4.35 1.71
CA ARG A 48 19.92 -4.90 1.94
C ARG A 48 20.42 -4.67 3.37
N GLN A 49 20.10 -3.53 3.96
CA GLN A 49 20.47 -3.23 5.35
C GLN A 49 19.86 -4.19 6.38
N ARG A 50 18.86 -4.97 5.98
CA ARG A 50 18.15 -5.93 6.84
C ARG A 50 18.57 -7.38 6.58
N LEU A 51 19.43 -7.62 5.61
CA LEU A 51 19.89 -8.95 5.21
C LEU A 51 21.24 -9.28 5.85
N GLU A 52 21.46 -10.57 6.12
CA GLU A 52 22.75 -11.06 6.64
C GLU A 52 23.85 -10.97 5.59
N ASP A 53 23.52 -11.24 4.31
CA ASP A 53 24.44 -11.11 3.19
C ASP A 53 23.87 -10.13 2.13
N PRO A 54 24.04 -8.83 2.35
CA PRO A 54 23.47 -7.82 1.46
C PRO A 54 24.00 -7.89 0.02
N ALA A 55 25.25 -8.30 -0.15
CA ALA A 55 25.88 -8.35 -1.47
C ALA A 55 25.29 -9.42 -2.39
N SER A 56 24.75 -10.50 -1.82
CA SER A 56 24.15 -11.60 -2.58
C SER A 56 22.69 -11.37 -2.94
N ALA A 57 22.07 -10.29 -2.46
CA ALA A 57 20.66 -10.04 -2.67
C ALA A 57 20.32 -9.86 -4.15
N ARG A 58 19.34 -10.63 -4.62
CA ARG A 58 18.72 -10.50 -5.95
C ARG A 58 17.26 -10.10 -5.78
N PHE A 59 16.86 -9.08 -6.50
CA PHE A 59 15.49 -8.55 -6.48
C PHE A 59 14.76 -8.97 -7.74
N GLU A 60 13.56 -9.49 -7.57
CA GLU A 60 12.70 -9.89 -8.66
C GLU A 60 11.29 -9.33 -8.48
N THR A 61 10.66 -9.01 -9.60
CA THR A 61 9.26 -8.57 -9.66
C THR A 61 8.96 -7.44 -8.67
N VAL A 62 9.70 -6.35 -8.78
CA VAL A 62 9.46 -5.17 -7.94
C VAL A 62 8.39 -4.30 -8.58
N LEU A 63 7.30 -4.08 -7.86
CA LEU A 63 6.17 -3.25 -8.28
C LEU A 63 5.99 -2.09 -7.31
N ALA A 64 5.56 -0.96 -7.82
CA ALA A 64 5.29 0.21 -7.01
C ALA A 64 3.95 0.85 -7.36
N GLY A 65 3.31 1.42 -6.35
CA GLY A 65 2.11 2.21 -6.50
C GLY A 65 2.16 3.44 -5.60
N GLU A 66 1.67 4.56 -6.11
CA GLU A 66 1.62 5.81 -5.38
C GLU A 66 0.19 6.11 -4.96
N ARG A 67 0.02 6.57 -3.73
CA ARG A 67 -1.24 7.07 -3.21
C ARG A 67 -1.04 8.34 -2.38
N ILE A 68 -2.12 9.09 -2.21
CA ILE A 68 -2.15 10.22 -1.29
C ILE A 68 -2.98 9.81 -0.07
N LEU A 69 -2.36 9.86 1.09
CA LEU A 69 -2.98 9.52 2.36
C LEU A 69 -2.89 10.74 3.28
N ASN A 70 -4.04 11.28 3.71
CA ASN A 70 -4.09 12.47 4.57
C ASN A 70 -3.28 13.67 4.01
N GLY A 71 -3.28 13.85 2.69
CA GLY A 71 -2.54 14.93 2.03
C GLY A 71 -1.04 14.67 1.83
N HIS A 72 -0.54 13.50 2.23
CA HIS A 72 0.86 13.10 2.06
C HIS A 72 1.00 12.00 1.02
N ARG A 73 2.06 12.07 0.25
CA ARG A 73 2.38 11.04 -0.74
C ARG A 73 2.99 9.82 -0.04
N GLU A 74 2.49 8.65 -0.38
CA GLU A 74 3.01 7.37 0.06
C GLU A 74 3.22 6.48 -1.17
N ILE A 75 4.39 5.90 -1.30
CA ILE A 75 4.69 4.90 -2.32
C ILE A 75 4.77 3.55 -1.62
N VAL A 76 3.92 2.61 -2.05
CA VAL A 76 3.98 1.22 -1.61
C VAL A 76 4.78 0.45 -2.63
N VAL A 77 5.75 -0.33 -2.17
CA VAL A 77 6.59 -1.17 -3.01
C VAL A 77 6.48 -2.61 -2.54
N CYS A 78 6.23 -3.48 -3.48
CA CYS A 78 6.09 -4.91 -3.25
C CYS A 78 7.00 -5.67 -4.23
N GLY A 79 7.66 -6.70 -3.75
CA GLY A 79 8.54 -7.48 -4.59
C GLY A 79 9.03 -8.74 -3.89
N HIS A 80 10.01 -9.37 -4.53
CA HIS A 80 10.69 -10.56 -4.02
C HIS A 80 12.18 -10.32 -3.95
N VAL A 81 12.80 -10.89 -2.95
CA VAL A 81 14.25 -10.88 -2.77
C VAL A 81 14.74 -12.27 -2.41
N SER A 82 15.82 -12.71 -3.02
CA SER A 82 16.53 -13.91 -2.65
C SER A 82 17.95 -13.59 -2.20
N VAL A 83 18.43 -14.31 -1.21
CA VAL A 83 19.78 -14.20 -0.68
C VAL A 83 20.49 -15.52 -0.80
N LYS A 84 21.82 -15.43 -0.97
CA LYS A 84 22.68 -16.60 -0.97
C LYS A 84 22.75 -17.20 0.42
N LYS A 85 22.51 -18.51 0.52
CA LYS A 85 22.67 -19.25 1.76
C LYS A 85 24.15 -19.50 2.06
N SER A 86 24.48 -19.85 3.30
CA SER A 86 25.81 -20.26 3.72
C SER A 86 26.35 -21.46 2.94
N SER A 87 25.47 -22.29 2.35
CA SER A 87 25.81 -23.39 1.42
C SER A 87 26.27 -22.93 0.03
N GLY A 88 26.14 -21.64 -0.30
CA GLY A 88 26.48 -21.08 -1.61
C GLY A 88 25.31 -21.03 -2.59
N ASP A 89 24.20 -21.67 -2.33
CA ASP A 89 22.99 -21.65 -3.17
C ASP A 89 22.12 -20.46 -2.84
N HIS A 90 21.41 -19.92 -3.85
CA HIS A 90 20.37 -18.94 -3.62
C HIS A 90 19.18 -19.59 -2.89
N GLY A 91 18.71 -18.92 -1.84
CA GLY A 91 17.48 -19.29 -1.16
C GLY A 91 16.24 -19.10 -2.03
N THR A 92 15.09 -19.48 -1.49
CA THR A 92 13.80 -19.19 -2.09
C THR A 92 13.57 -17.68 -2.15
N ASP A 93 12.88 -17.23 -3.19
CA ASP A 93 12.44 -15.84 -3.28
C ASP A 93 11.46 -15.53 -2.15
N GLU A 94 11.82 -14.57 -1.34
CA GLU A 94 11.00 -14.12 -0.22
C GLU A 94 10.27 -12.83 -0.58
N PRO A 95 8.96 -12.77 -0.35
CA PRO A 95 8.20 -11.55 -0.59
C PRO A 95 8.55 -10.47 0.42
N PHE A 96 8.47 -9.22 0.00
CA PHE A 96 8.56 -8.05 0.88
C PHE A 96 7.53 -6.99 0.52
N ALA A 97 7.18 -6.18 1.49
CA ALA A 97 6.43 -4.94 1.34
C ALA A 97 7.15 -3.81 2.06
N ALA A 98 7.27 -2.68 1.40
CA ALA A 98 7.90 -1.49 1.94
C ALA A 98 7.09 -0.25 1.60
N LYS A 99 7.33 0.82 2.31
CA LYS A 99 6.75 2.14 2.06
C LYS A 99 7.86 3.18 1.96
N ILE A 100 7.67 4.11 1.05
CA ILE A 100 8.52 5.28 0.90
C ILE A 100 7.65 6.52 1.04
N TYR A 101 8.15 7.49 1.78
CA TYR A 101 7.46 8.74 2.05
C TYR A 101 8.23 9.91 1.37
N PRO A 102 7.85 10.28 0.13
CA PRO A 102 8.55 11.33 -0.61
C PRO A 102 8.56 12.68 0.12
N ASP A 103 7.47 13.02 0.80
CA ASP A 103 7.34 14.29 1.52
C ASP A 103 8.17 14.32 2.82
N ALA A 104 8.68 13.18 3.26
CA ALA A 104 9.56 13.02 4.42
C ALA A 104 11.00 12.66 4.02
N GLY A 105 11.51 13.30 2.97
CA GLY A 105 12.87 13.07 2.47
C GLY A 105 13.08 11.70 1.84
N SER A 106 12.03 11.12 1.25
CA SER A 106 12.06 9.77 0.67
C SER A 106 12.49 8.70 1.67
N SER A 107 12.03 8.82 2.92
CA SER A 107 12.33 7.85 3.97
C SER A 107 11.74 6.47 3.64
N PHE A 108 12.51 5.44 3.95
CA PHE A 108 12.17 4.04 3.73
C PHE A 108 11.66 3.39 5.01
N GLU A 109 10.57 2.64 4.90
CA GLU A 109 10.01 1.82 5.96
C GLU A 109 9.77 0.40 5.44
N LEU A 110 10.39 -0.58 6.06
CA LEU A 110 10.08 -1.98 5.80
C LEU A 110 8.81 -2.36 6.56
N VAL A 111 7.75 -2.71 5.84
CA VAL A 111 6.51 -3.19 6.45
C VAL A 111 6.68 -4.62 6.94
N ALA A 112 7.12 -5.52 6.07
CA ALA A 112 7.44 -6.89 6.39
C ALA A 112 8.27 -7.54 5.28
N MET A 113 8.98 -8.61 5.60
CA MET A 113 9.75 -9.39 4.66
C MET A 113 9.76 -10.87 5.10
N GLY A 114 9.42 -11.76 4.19
CA GLY A 114 9.57 -13.21 4.31
C GLY A 114 9.28 -13.80 5.69
N ASP A 115 10.31 -14.39 6.27
CA ASP A 115 10.22 -15.17 7.52
C ASP A 115 10.47 -14.35 8.79
N GLN A 116 10.58 -13.04 8.71
CA GLN A 116 10.97 -12.22 9.87
C GLN A 116 9.94 -12.21 11.00
N SER A 117 8.71 -12.62 10.71
CA SER A 117 7.68 -12.83 11.73
C SER A 117 6.61 -13.82 11.24
N PRO A 118 5.89 -14.50 12.16
CA PRO A 118 4.81 -15.42 11.78
C PRO A 118 3.67 -14.76 10.96
N ASN A 119 3.50 -13.46 11.11
CA ASN A 119 2.46 -12.69 10.43
C ASN A 119 2.97 -11.92 9.20
N ALA A 120 4.26 -12.06 8.88
CA ALA A 120 4.88 -11.30 7.79
C ALA A 120 4.17 -11.51 6.45
N SER A 121 3.88 -12.74 6.09
CA SER A 121 3.21 -13.06 4.82
C SER A 121 1.81 -12.48 4.71
N LEU A 122 1.05 -12.47 5.81
CA LEU A 122 -0.28 -11.85 5.87
C LEU A 122 -0.17 -10.34 5.69
N LEU A 123 0.74 -9.71 6.40
CA LEU A 123 0.96 -8.27 6.36
C LEU A 123 1.43 -7.80 4.97
N ILE A 124 2.32 -8.56 4.34
CA ILE A 124 2.76 -8.32 2.96
C ILE A 124 1.57 -8.44 2.01
N GLY A 125 0.82 -9.54 2.09
CA GLY A 125 -0.33 -9.79 1.24
C GLY A 125 -1.38 -8.69 1.35
N ASP A 126 -1.72 -8.28 2.56
CA ASP A 126 -2.71 -7.23 2.80
C ASP A 126 -2.23 -5.86 2.32
N THR A 127 -0.98 -5.51 2.61
CA THR A 127 -0.39 -4.23 2.16
C THR A 127 -0.34 -4.13 0.64
N CYS A 128 0.11 -5.17 -0.02
CA CYS A 128 0.25 -5.19 -1.48
C CYS A 128 -1.10 -5.26 -2.19
N ARG A 129 -2.03 -6.04 -1.66
CA ARG A 129 -3.40 -6.13 -2.20
C ARG A 129 -4.14 -4.80 -2.07
N ALA A 130 -4.03 -4.14 -0.91
CA ALA A 130 -4.62 -2.83 -0.69
C ALA A 130 -4.03 -1.77 -1.63
N ALA A 131 -2.77 -1.95 -2.05
CA ALA A 131 -2.11 -1.10 -3.03
C ALA A 131 -2.42 -1.48 -4.50
N GLY A 132 -3.23 -2.51 -4.73
CA GLY A 132 -3.52 -3.01 -6.09
C GLY A 132 -2.32 -3.65 -6.77
N LEU A 133 -1.30 -4.02 -6.00
CA LEU A 133 -0.08 -4.67 -6.48
C LEU A 133 -0.21 -6.18 -6.28
N ALA A 134 -0.42 -6.92 -7.37
CA ALA A 134 -0.49 -8.36 -7.32
C ALA A 134 0.92 -8.96 -7.15
N ILE A 135 1.25 -9.37 -5.95
CA ILE A 135 2.36 -10.31 -5.77
C ILE A 135 1.80 -11.70 -6.09
N LEU A 136 2.23 -12.23 -7.22
CA LEU A 136 1.95 -13.62 -7.55
C LEU A 136 2.74 -14.49 -6.58
N ASP A 137 2.04 -15.08 -5.62
CA ASP A 137 2.60 -16.12 -4.77
C ASP A 137 3.20 -17.21 -5.67
N SER A 138 4.50 -17.38 -5.61
CA SER A 138 5.20 -18.42 -6.36
C SER A 138 4.68 -19.84 -6.03
N LYS A 139 4.00 -19.99 -4.90
CA LYS A 139 3.32 -21.22 -4.49
C LYS A 139 2.01 -21.49 -5.24
N LEU A 140 1.34 -20.43 -5.71
CA LEU A 140 0.11 -20.61 -6.51
C LEU A 140 0.41 -21.05 -7.95
N LYS A 141 1.60 -20.72 -8.45
CA LYS A 141 2.02 -21.10 -9.80
C LYS A 141 2.34 -22.59 -9.95
N ALA A 142 2.59 -23.29 -8.84
CA ALA A 142 2.86 -24.72 -8.81
C ALA A 142 1.59 -25.57 -8.75
N SER A 143 0.40 -24.94 -8.63
CA SER A 143 -0.89 -25.64 -8.51
C SER A 143 -1.78 -25.49 -9.74
N LEU A 144 -1.28 -24.90 -10.81
CA LEU A 144 -1.92 -24.81 -12.12
C LEU A 144 -1.10 -25.60 -13.13
#